data_34406a9b93174f5ff17d969213440d2a
#
_entry.id   34406a9b93174f5ff17d969213440d2a
#
_cell.length_a   1.000
_cell.length_b   1.000
_cell.length_c   1.000
_cell.angle_alpha   90.00
_cell.angle_beta   90.00
_cell.angle_gamma   90.00
#
_symmetry.space_group_name_H-M   'P 1'
#
loop_
_entity.id
_entity.type
_entity.pdbx_description
1 polymer ?
#
loop_
_entity_poly.entity_id
_entity_poly.type
_entity_poly.pdbx_seq_one_letter_code
_entity_poly.pdbx_strand_id
1 'polypeptide(L)'
;MSQLFYYTPSGGDWNKALPIGNGKLGAMIFGEEHEEHFQLNEDSVWFGTKRNRNNADARKNLDKIRELILNGKISEAENLCKYALSGTPQSQHSYQTLGDVYFDFCGVRKKTKDFKRTLDLSTAIHTSKVTDADTGFSYEIETFADFDTNCIAAHFTSTNPDGLSLAASLQRGSFYEATTHTDDTLLISGRLGGGDESFCAGMRFVISDGAQTGMGEHLLAEHSSSITVLLTAATTFRHKNPEE
;
A
#
# COMPACT_ATOMS: atom_id res chain seq x y z
N MET A 1 11.95 -3.77 24.18
CA MET A 1 11.85 -2.54 23.36
C MET A 1 10.81 -2.82 22.29
N SER A 2 9.75 -2.03 22.26
CA SER A 2 8.65 -2.18 21.30
C SER A 2 8.73 -1.19 20.14
N GLN A 3 9.83 -0.45 20.00
CA GLN A 3 9.98 0.61 19.01
C GLN A 3 11.19 0.40 18.11
N LEU A 4 10.99 0.57 16.80
CA LEU A 4 12.03 0.77 15.81
C LEU A 4 12.15 2.28 15.55
N PHE A 5 13.36 2.82 15.51
CA PHE A 5 13.58 4.24 15.23
C PHE A 5 14.81 4.46 14.37
N TYR A 6 14.73 5.49 13.50
CA TYR A 6 15.78 5.88 12.59
C TYR A 6 15.90 7.40 12.56
N TYR A 7 17.12 7.90 12.43
CA TYR A 7 17.45 9.34 12.34
C TYR A 7 17.82 9.76 10.92
N THR A 8 17.53 8.92 9.95
CA THR A 8 17.76 9.17 8.52
C THR A 8 16.54 8.75 7.71
N PRO A 9 16.25 9.46 6.61
CA PRO A 9 15.22 9.03 5.66
C PRO A 9 15.57 7.69 5.02
N SER A 10 14.63 7.07 4.33
CA SER A 10 14.87 5.83 3.58
C SER A 10 15.75 6.08 2.34
N GLY A 11 15.70 7.29 1.80
CA GLY A 11 16.36 7.65 0.55
C GLY A 11 15.80 6.92 -0.66
N GLY A 12 14.49 6.61 -0.64
CA GLY A 12 13.81 5.85 -1.68
C GLY A 12 14.09 4.34 -1.65
N ASP A 13 14.86 3.84 -0.68
CA ASP A 13 15.15 2.41 -0.55
C ASP A 13 13.99 1.68 0.15
N TRP A 14 13.30 0.84 -0.60
CA TRP A 14 12.17 0.04 -0.11
C TRP A 14 12.51 -0.81 1.13
N ASN A 15 13.73 -1.34 1.22
CA ASN A 15 14.15 -2.16 2.36
C ASN A 15 14.35 -1.34 3.65
N LYS A 16 14.35 -0.03 3.54
CA LYS A 16 14.43 0.90 4.68
C LYS A 16 13.08 1.52 5.03
N ALA A 17 12.06 1.34 4.19
CA ALA A 17 10.70 1.78 4.50
C ALA A 17 10.12 0.99 5.67
N LEU A 18 9.20 1.59 6.42
CA LEU A 18 8.57 0.97 7.59
C LEU A 18 7.17 0.50 7.24
N PRO A 19 6.82 -0.76 7.52
CA PRO A 19 5.52 -1.33 7.17
C PRO A 19 4.45 -0.99 8.21
N ILE A 20 3.23 -0.69 7.72
CA ILE A 20 2.00 -0.72 8.51
C ILE A 20 0.96 -1.56 7.78
N GLY A 21 -0.05 -2.07 8.48
CA GLY A 21 -1.13 -2.82 7.83
C GLY A 21 -2.12 -3.43 8.82
N ASN A 22 -3.29 -3.76 8.30
CA ASN A 22 -4.39 -4.38 9.05
C ASN A 22 -4.70 -5.83 8.61
N GLY A 23 -3.84 -6.42 7.77
CA GLY A 23 -4.03 -7.76 7.22
C GLY A 23 -4.76 -7.80 5.87
N LYS A 24 -5.32 -6.68 5.39
CA LYS A 24 -5.93 -6.53 4.05
C LYS A 24 -5.26 -5.39 3.29
N LEU A 25 -5.31 -4.20 3.88
CA LEU A 25 -4.67 -2.99 3.37
C LEU A 25 -3.38 -2.75 4.14
N GLY A 26 -2.33 -2.39 3.47
CA GLY A 26 -1.04 -2.06 4.06
C GLY A 26 -0.29 -1.00 3.26
N ALA A 27 0.72 -0.42 3.89
CA ALA A 27 1.63 0.52 3.26
C ALA A 27 3.07 0.31 3.72
N MET A 28 4.00 0.52 2.80
CA MET A 28 5.39 0.79 3.10
C MET A 28 5.57 2.30 3.16
N ILE A 29 5.93 2.83 4.33
CA ILE A 29 6.13 4.27 4.56
C ILE A 29 7.61 4.55 4.48
N PHE A 30 8.00 5.40 3.54
CA PHE A 30 9.41 5.66 3.26
C PHE A 30 10.03 6.59 4.32
N GLY A 31 9.27 7.54 4.84
CA GLY A 31 9.77 8.49 5.83
C GLY A 31 10.81 9.40 5.19
N GLU A 32 10.38 10.26 4.30
CA GLU A 32 11.24 11.18 3.58
C GLU A 32 11.13 12.60 4.16
N GLU A 33 12.14 13.43 3.90
CA GLU A 33 12.22 14.77 4.50
C GLU A 33 11.39 15.83 3.77
N HIS A 34 11.20 15.69 2.47
CA HIS A 34 10.61 16.73 1.60
C HIS A 34 9.31 16.29 0.96
N GLU A 35 9.28 15.08 0.46
CA GLU A 35 8.12 14.45 -0.17
C GLU A 35 7.92 13.09 0.47
N GLU A 36 6.84 12.91 1.22
CA GLU A 36 6.56 11.62 1.83
C GLU A 36 5.95 10.67 0.81
N HIS A 37 6.33 9.40 0.86
CA HIS A 37 5.88 8.37 -0.06
C HIS A 37 5.34 7.18 0.70
N PHE A 38 4.11 6.75 0.35
CA PHE A 38 3.49 5.51 0.80
C PHE A 38 3.25 4.60 -0.38
N GLN A 39 3.88 3.43 -0.41
CA GLN A 39 3.54 2.38 -1.36
C GLN A 39 2.45 1.50 -0.78
N LEU A 40 1.29 1.48 -1.42
CA LEU A 40 0.09 0.81 -0.95
C LEU A 40 -0.01 -0.62 -1.47
N ASN A 41 -0.54 -1.49 -0.62
CA ASN A 41 -0.88 -2.87 -0.95
C ASN A 41 -2.29 -3.21 -0.45
N GLU A 42 -3.03 -3.95 -1.28
CA GLU A 42 -4.28 -4.59 -0.89
C GLU A 42 -4.18 -6.07 -1.30
N ASP A 43 -4.51 -7.00 -0.41
CA ASP A 43 -4.18 -8.42 -0.50
C ASP A 43 -4.87 -9.17 -1.66
N SER A 44 -5.92 -8.61 -2.25
CA SER A 44 -6.64 -9.19 -3.38
C SER A 44 -6.28 -8.58 -4.76
N VAL A 45 -5.32 -7.65 -4.82
CA VAL A 45 -4.87 -7.05 -6.08
C VAL A 45 -3.93 -8.00 -6.82
N TRP A 46 -4.52 -8.85 -7.69
CA TRP A 46 -3.79 -9.83 -8.50
C TRP A 46 -4.12 -9.69 -9.98
N PHE A 47 -3.16 -9.96 -10.84
CA PHE A 47 -3.40 -10.05 -12.28
C PHE A 47 -4.29 -11.26 -12.60
N GLY A 48 -5.33 -11.09 -13.40
CA GLY A 48 -6.18 -12.18 -13.89
C GLY A 48 -7.28 -12.61 -12.93
N THR A 49 -7.99 -13.64 -13.33
CA THR A 49 -9.12 -14.25 -12.63
C THR A 49 -8.79 -15.66 -12.13
N LYS A 50 -9.77 -16.29 -11.49
CA LYS A 50 -9.69 -17.70 -11.09
C LYS A 50 -9.38 -18.59 -12.30
N ARG A 51 -8.29 -19.35 -12.23
CA ARG A 51 -7.85 -20.29 -13.24
C ARG A 51 -7.76 -21.71 -12.68
N ASN A 52 -8.33 -22.68 -13.38
CA ASN A 52 -8.12 -24.09 -13.03
C ASN A 52 -6.69 -24.50 -13.44
N ARG A 53 -5.87 -24.83 -12.46
CA ARG A 53 -4.49 -25.28 -12.62
C ARG A 53 -4.29 -26.73 -12.20
N ASN A 54 -5.38 -27.49 -12.04
CA ASN A 54 -5.28 -28.90 -11.71
C ASN A 54 -4.57 -29.65 -12.85
N ASN A 55 -3.51 -30.38 -12.51
CA ASN A 55 -2.83 -31.21 -13.48
C ASN A 55 -3.70 -32.42 -13.83
N ALA A 56 -4.05 -32.58 -15.10
CA ALA A 56 -4.90 -33.67 -15.57
C ALA A 56 -4.27 -35.07 -15.36
N ASP A 57 -2.95 -35.13 -15.23
CA ASP A 57 -2.21 -36.38 -15.02
C ASP A 57 -2.07 -36.77 -13.54
N ALA A 58 -2.43 -35.88 -12.61
CA ALA A 58 -2.28 -36.12 -11.18
C ALA A 58 -3.02 -37.40 -10.74
N ARG A 59 -4.28 -37.53 -11.13
CA ARG A 59 -5.11 -38.68 -10.73
C ARG A 59 -4.55 -40.00 -11.27
N LYS A 60 -4.07 -40.02 -12.50
CA LYS A 60 -3.54 -41.22 -13.18
C LYS A 60 -2.25 -41.75 -12.52
N ASN A 61 -1.45 -40.84 -11.95
CA ASN A 61 -0.14 -41.18 -11.38
C ASN A 61 -0.17 -41.35 -9.86
N LEU A 62 -1.28 -41.02 -9.18
CA LEU A 62 -1.35 -40.98 -7.73
C LEU A 62 -1.04 -42.35 -7.10
N ASP A 63 -1.60 -43.44 -7.62
CA ASP A 63 -1.38 -44.77 -7.05
C ASP A 63 0.06 -45.24 -7.28
N LYS A 64 0.67 -44.93 -8.43
CA LYS A 64 2.10 -45.18 -8.67
C LYS A 64 3.01 -44.43 -7.74
N ILE A 65 2.71 -43.16 -7.46
CA ILE A 65 3.48 -42.36 -6.49
C ILE A 65 3.39 -43.00 -5.11
N ARG A 66 2.20 -43.41 -4.66
CA ARG A 66 2.02 -44.10 -3.39
C ARG A 66 2.80 -45.42 -3.30
N GLU A 67 2.73 -46.26 -4.35
CA GLU A 67 3.51 -47.49 -4.45
C GLU A 67 5.03 -47.25 -4.31
N LEU A 68 5.57 -46.24 -5.00
CA LEU A 68 6.96 -45.87 -4.91
C LEU A 68 7.36 -45.46 -3.49
N ILE A 69 6.55 -44.66 -2.83
CA ILE A 69 6.78 -44.23 -1.43
C ILE A 69 6.78 -45.45 -0.48
N LEU A 70 5.77 -46.32 -0.59
CA LEU A 70 5.64 -47.51 0.25
C LEU A 70 6.82 -48.51 0.06
N ASN A 71 7.40 -48.53 -1.12
CA ASN A 71 8.58 -49.36 -1.44
C ASN A 71 9.92 -48.67 -1.14
N GLY A 72 9.92 -47.50 -0.49
CA GLY A 72 11.14 -46.74 -0.13
C GLY A 72 11.84 -46.07 -1.30
N LYS A 73 11.20 -46.02 -2.48
CA LYS A 73 11.75 -45.41 -3.70
C LYS A 73 11.44 -43.91 -3.76
N ILE A 74 11.89 -43.18 -2.74
CA ILE A 74 11.51 -41.77 -2.54
C ILE A 74 11.93 -40.88 -3.71
N SER A 75 13.16 -40.99 -4.20
CA SER A 75 13.66 -40.18 -5.32
C SER A 75 12.86 -40.39 -6.61
N GLU A 76 12.42 -41.64 -6.88
CA GLU A 76 11.57 -41.94 -8.04
C GLU A 76 10.18 -41.31 -7.85
N ALA A 77 9.63 -41.36 -6.65
CA ALA A 77 8.34 -40.74 -6.31
C ALA A 77 8.40 -39.21 -6.47
N GLU A 78 9.45 -38.56 -5.93
CA GLU A 78 9.65 -37.10 -6.07
C GLU A 78 9.75 -36.67 -7.53
N ASN A 79 10.50 -37.42 -8.36
CA ASN A 79 10.62 -37.10 -9.77
C ASN A 79 9.29 -37.23 -10.49
N LEU A 80 8.49 -38.24 -10.18
CA LEU A 80 7.14 -38.37 -10.75
C LEU A 80 6.20 -37.25 -10.27
N CYS A 81 6.28 -36.86 -9.02
CA CYS A 81 5.50 -35.75 -8.44
C CYS A 81 5.78 -34.42 -9.16
N LYS A 82 7.02 -34.11 -9.53
CA LYS A 82 7.38 -32.89 -10.27
C LYS A 82 6.56 -32.73 -11.56
N TYR A 83 6.33 -33.84 -12.26
CA TYR A 83 5.58 -33.81 -13.51
C TYR A 83 4.07 -34.00 -13.31
N ALA A 84 3.68 -34.90 -12.43
CA ALA A 84 2.28 -35.30 -12.29
C ALA A 84 1.46 -34.44 -11.33
N LEU A 85 2.08 -33.87 -10.26
CA LEU A 85 1.37 -33.13 -9.23
C LEU A 85 1.56 -31.62 -9.28
N SER A 86 2.49 -31.12 -10.09
CA SER A 86 2.66 -29.68 -10.30
C SER A 86 1.46 -29.08 -11.02
N GLY A 87 1.09 -27.87 -10.66
CA GLY A 87 0.03 -27.15 -11.36
C GLY A 87 0.33 -26.94 -12.84
N THR A 88 -0.70 -26.89 -13.68
CA THR A 88 -0.57 -26.72 -15.15
C THR A 88 -1.42 -25.54 -15.61
N PRO A 89 -0.84 -24.41 -15.99
CA PRO A 89 0.58 -24.07 -15.97
C PRO A 89 1.12 -23.99 -14.52
N GLN A 90 2.45 -24.16 -14.40
CA GLN A 90 3.11 -24.20 -13.08
C GLN A 90 3.09 -22.86 -12.37
N SER A 91 3.24 -21.75 -13.10
CA SER A 91 3.19 -20.41 -12.52
C SER A 91 1.75 -19.97 -12.23
N GLN A 92 1.56 -19.29 -11.13
CA GLN A 92 0.32 -18.56 -10.84
C GLN A 92 0.39 -17.12 -11.39
N HIS A 93 -0.74 -16.42 -11.35
CA HIS A 93 -0.80 -15.01 -11.70
C HIS A 93 0.03 -14.16 -10.73
N SER A 94 0.48 -13.00 -11.20
CA SER A 94 1.33 -12.11 -10.41
C SER A 94 0.51 -11.27 -9.45
N TYR A 95 1.00 -11.15 -8.23
CA TYR A 95 0.55 -10.13 -7.29
C TYR A 95 0.97 -8.75 -7.82
N GLN A 96 0.17 -7.73 -7.53
CA GLN A 96 0.45 -6.35 -7.94
C GLN A 96 0.31 -5.42 -6.73
N THR A 97 1.10 -4.36 -6.70
CA THR A 97 0.88 -3.26 -5.76
C THR A 97 -0.43 -2.54 -6.07
N LEU A 98 -1.05 -1.95 -5.06
CA LEU A 98 -2.26 -1.15 -5.24
C LEU A 98 -1.94 0.17 -5.94
N GLY A 99 -0.84 0.79 -5.58
CA GLY A 99 -0.37 2.07 -6.08
C GLY A 99 0.50 2.80 -5.07
N ASP A 100 0.76 4.06 -5.34
CA ASP A 100 1.65 4.91 -4.57
C ASP A 100 0.94 6.23 -4.24
N VAL A 101 1.12 6.71 -3.01
CA VAL A 101 0.68 8.04 -2.59
C VAL A 101 1.92 8.89 -2.33
N TYR A 102 1.94 10.06 -2.91
CA TYR A 102 2.99 11.06 -2.68
C TYR A 102 2.39 12.28 -2.01
N PHE A 103 3.07 12.78 -1.00
CA PHE A 103 2.70 13.97 -0.25
C PHE A 103 3.79 15.03 -0.39
N ASP A 104 3.52 16.10 -1.13
CA ASP A 104 4.39 17.25 -1.26
C ASP A 104 3.98 18.32 -0.25
N PHE A 105 4.90 18.71 0.59
CA PHE A 105 4.72 19.79 1.55
C PHE A 105 4.99 21.13 0.85
N CYS A 106 3.97 21.71 0.27
CA CYS A 106 4.03 22.90 -0.57
C CYS A 106 4.78 24.06 0.10
N GLY A 107 5.83 24.53 -0.56
CA GLY A 107 6.58 25.71 -0.17
C GLY A 107 7.54 25.52 1.02
N VAL A 108 7.75 24.31 1.49
CA VAL A 108 8.48 24.02 2.71
C VAL A 108 9.76 23.22 2.43
N ARG A 109 10.81 23.55 3.18
CA ARG A 109 11.96 22.69 3.46
C ARG A 109 13.00 22.55 2.36
N LYS A 110 13.82 23.58 2.21
CA LYS A 110 15.09 23.43 1.48
C LYS A 110 16.19 22.78 2.33
N LYS A 111 16.12 22.92 3.66
CA LYS A 111 17.05 22.30 4.62
C LYS A 111 16.28 21.80 5.83
N THR A 112 16.58 20.60 6.23
CA THR A 112 15.98 19.95 7.38
C THR A 112 17.00 19.66 8.47
N LYS A 113 16.53 19.52 9.67
CA LYS A 113 17.31 19.06 10.84
C LYS A 113 16.39 18.23 11.75
N ASP A 114 17.00 17.53 12.71
CA ASP A 114 16.29 16.76 13.74
C ASP A 114 15.27 15.75 13.14
N PHE A 115 15.65 15.13 12.00
CA PHE A 115 14.84 14.12 11.38
C PHE A 115 14.76 12.85 12.24
N LYS A 116 13.55 12.34 12.41
CA LYS A 116 13.31 11.06 13.11
C LYS A 116 12.08 10.39 12.58
N ARG A 117 12.16 9.08 12.32
CA ARG A 117 11.03 8.19 12.04
C ARG A 117 11.02 7.02 13.00
N THR A 118 9.83 6.60 13.41
CA THR A 118 9.64 5.51 14.37
C THR A 118 8.48 4.62 13.96
N LEU A 119 8.56 3.35 14.33
CA LEU A 119 7.43 2.44 14.33
C LEU A 119 7.33 1.84 15.73
N ASP A 120 6.24 2.13 16.43
CA ASP A 120 5.93 1.53 17.72
C ASP A 120 5.17 0.22 17.51
N LEU A 121 5.80 -0.90 17.83
CA LEU A 121 5.22 -2.23 17.64
C LEU A 121 4.12 -2.56 18.66
N SER A 122 3.97 -1.77 19.72
CA SER A 122 2.92 -1.99 20.72
C SER A 122 1.60 -1.30 20.35
N THR A 123 1.69 -0.18 19.61
CA THR A 123 0.54 0.59 19.14
C THR A 123 0.30 0.46 17.64
N ALA A 124 1.28 -0.10 16.91
CA ALA A 124 1.31 -0.16 15.44
C ALA A 124 1.24 1.23 14.77
N ILE A 125 1.73 2.28 15.45
CA ILE A 125 1.78 3.65 14.93
C ILE A 125 3.17 3.93 14.37
N HIS A 126 3.20 4.39 13.12
CA HIS A 126 4.38 5.01 12.52
C HIS A 126 4.34 6.52 12.78
N THR A 127 5.49 7.10 13.13
CA THR A 127 5.66 8.56 13.26
C THR A 127 6.87 9.01 12.48
N SER A 128 6.71 10.04 11.67
CA SER A 128 7.81 10.75 11.00
C SER A 128 7.81 12.21 11.43
N LYS A 129 8.96 12.70 11.88
CA LYS A 129 9.13 14.06 12.35
C LYS A 129 10.37 14.72 11.77
N VAL A 130 10.23 15.96 11.36
CA VAL A 130 11.32 16.75 10.80
C VAL A 130 11.17 18.21 11.19
N THR A 131 12.28 18.91 11.34
CA THR A 131 12.32 20.35 11.61
C THR A 131 12.94 21.08 10.43
N ASP A 132 12.29 22.13 9.95
CA ASP A 132 12.87 23.08 9.00
C ASP A 132 14.02 23.82 9.68
N ALA A 133 15.22 23.80 9.06
CA ALA A 133 16.41 24.35 9.66
C ALA A 133 16.42 25.88 9.65
N ASP A 134 15.74 26.51 8.70
CA ASP A 134 15.72 27.95 8.51
C ASP A 134 14.66 28.64 9.41
N THR A 135 13.45 28.03 9.52
CA THR A 135 12.35 28.59 10.32
C THR A 135 12.29 28.03 11.74
N GLY A 136 12.79 26.82 11.95
CA GLY A 136 12.66 26.09 13.22
C GLY A 136 11.29 25.43 13.43
N PHE A 137 10.37 25.53 12.48
CA PHE A 137 9.08 24.84 12.57
C PHE A 137 9.23 23.35 12.39
N SER A 138 8.47 22.57 13.16
CA SER A 138 8.45 21.11 13.08
C SER A 138 7.19 20.63 12.35
N TYR A 139 7.35 19.54 11.63
CA TYR A 139 6.28 18.83 10.93
C TYR A 139 6.28 17.39 11.42
N GLU A 140 5.11 16.86 11.68
CA GLU A 140 4.94 15.50 12.18
C GLU A 140 3.82 14.80 11.44
N ILE A 141 4.05 13.51 11.12
CA ILE A 141 3.07 12.62 10.49
C ILE A 141 2.93 11.41 11.39
N GLU A 142 1.73 11.16 11.90
CA GLU A 142 1.38 9.92 12.57
C GLU A 142 0.52 9.07 11.65
N THR A 143 0.88 7.80 11.46
CA THR A 143 0.21 6.91 10.51
C THR A 143 -0.07 5.57 11.14
N PHE A 144 -1.29 5.05 10.94
CA PHE A 144 -1.68 3.70 11.33
C PHE A 144 -2.70 3.10 10.36
N ALA A 145 -2.84 1.79 10.39
CA ALA A 145 -3.86 1.06 9.63
C ALA A 145 -4.93 0.53 10.59
N ASP A 146 -6.17 0.96 10.39
CA ASP A 146 -7.31 0.52 11.19
C ASP A 146 -7.92 -0.77 10.64
N PHE A 147 -8.18 -1.72 11.54
CA PHE A 147 -8.68 -3.04 11.17
C PHE A 147 -10.19 -3.02 10.85
N ASP A 148 -10.98 -2.28 11.63
CA ASP A 148 -12.44 -2.32 11.54
C ASP A 148 -12.96 -1.60 10.30
N THR A 149 -12.39 -0.45 9.98
CA THR A 149 -12.80 0.37 8.83
C THR A 149 -12.05 0.03 7.55
N ASN A 150 -10.99 -0.81 7.61
CA ASN A 150 -10.09 -1.11 6.50
C ASN A 150 -9.51 0.17 5.87
N CYS A 151 -9.02 1.06 6.72
CA CYS A 151 -8.50 2.37 6.32
C CYS A 151 -7.09 2.58 6.87
N ILE A 152 -6.24 3.25 6.12
CA ILE A 152 -5.00 3.83 6.61
C ILE A 152 -5.27 5.30 6.88
N ALA A 153 -4.96 5.76 8.10
CA ALA A 153 -5.04 7.16 8.48
C ALA A 153 -3.62 7.73 8.65
N ALA A 154 -3.36 8.86 8.02
CA ALA A 154 -2.14 9.64 8.19
C ALA A 154 -2.51 11.05 8.65
N HIS A 155 -2.07 11.41 9.86
CA HIS A 155 -2.36 12.70 10.48
C HIS A 155 -1.13 13.59 10.45
N PHE A 156 -1.27 14.73 9.79
CA PHE A 156 -0.22 15.73 9.56
C PHE A 156 -0.44 16.93 10.47
N THR A 157 0.60 17.32 11.20
CA THR A 157 0.61 18.51 12.06
C THR A 157 1.87 19.34 11.86
N SER A 158 1.80 20.62 12.21
CA SER A 158 2.93 21.55 12.15
C SER A 158 2.91 22.52 13.32
N THR A 159 4.11 22.95 13.73
CA THR A 159 4.25 24.08 14.67
C THR A 159 4.31 25.44 13.95
N ASN A 160 4.19 25.46 12.62
CA ASN A 160 4.08 26.69 11.84
C ASN A 160 2.73 27.37 12.16
N PRO A 161 2.73 28.65 12.65
CA PRO A 161 1.50 29.38 12.96
C PRO A 161 0.62 29.67 11.73
N ASP A 162 1.19 29.65 10.52
CA ASP A 162 0.44 29.79 9.28
C ASP A 162 -0.16 28.46 8.78
N GLY A 163 -0.08 27.42 9.62
CA GLY A 163 -0.53 26.07 9.27
C GLY A 163 0.41 25.34 8.31
N LEU A 164 -0.08 24.24 7.77
CA LEU A 164 0.62 23.48 6.75
C LEU A 164 -0.17 23.46 5.44
N SER A 165 0.55 23.43 4.32
CA SER A 165 -0.01 23.23 3.00
C SER A 165 0.52 21.94 2.42
N LEU A 166 -0.36 21.12 1.86
CA LEU A 166 -0.07 19.77 1.41
C LEU A 166 -0.72 19.52 0.05
N ALA A 167 0.05 19.02 -0.90
CA ALA A 167 -0.47 18.41 -2.11
C ALA A 167 -0.29 16.90 -2.03
N ALA A 168 -1.33 16.13 -2.33
CA ALA A 168 -1.21 14.68 -2.39
C ALA A 168 -1.72 14.14 -3.71
N SER A 169 -1.03 13.14 -4.26
CA SER A 169 -1.46 12.39 -5.43
C SER A 169 -1.56 10.91 -5.11
N LEU A 170 -2.52 10.23 -5.75
CA LEU A 170 -2.67 8.79 -5.70
C LEU A 170 -2.47 8.25 -7.11
N GLN A 171 -1.43 7.44 -7.30
CA GLN A 171 -0.95 7.01 -8.62
C GLN A 171 -0.81 5.50 -8.69
N ARG A 172 -0.90 4.97 -9.90
CA ARG A 172 -0.62 3.57 -10.19
C ARG A 172 0.03 3.44 -11.58
N GLY A 173 1.12 2.69 -11.66
CA GLY A 173 1.91 2.61 -12.90
C GLY A 173 1.25 1.89 -14.07
N SER A 174 0.28 0.98 -13.81
CA SER A 174 -0.40 0.18 -14.84
C SER A 174 -1.79 -0.22 -14.41
N PHE A 175 -2.67 -0.52 -15.38
CA PHE A 175 -4.07 -0.93 -15.15
C PHE A 175 -4.87 0.09 -14.34
N TYR A 176 -4.73 1.34 -14.73
CA TYR A 176 -5.33 2.49 -14.12
C TYR A 176 -6.07 3.24 -15.25
N GLU A 177 -7.38 3.30 -15.15
CA GLU A 177 -8.26 3.68 -16.27
C GLU A 177 -9.05 4.95 -15.99
N ALA A 178 -9.33 5.26 -14.74
CA ALA A 178 -10.13 6.42 -14.36
C ALA A 178 -9.65 7.07 -13.08
N THR A 179 -9.71 8.39 -13.08
CA THR A 179 -9.58 9.25 -11.91
C THR A 179 -10.82 10.13 -11.79
N THR A 180 -11.34 10.23 -10.58
CA THR A 180 -12.39 11.19 -10.25
C THR A 180 -12.07 11.89 -8.94
N HIS A 181 -12.46 13.15 -8.81
CA HIS A 181 -12.24 13.91 -7.57
C HIS A 181 -13.41 14.81 -7.23
N THR A 182 -13.50 15.12 -5.95
CA THR A 182 -14.22 16.25 -5.36
C THR A 182 -13.20 17.16 -4.69
N ASP A 183 -13.64 18.17 -3.94
CA ASP A 183 -12.71 19.05 -3.23
C ASP A 183 -11.99 18.34 -2.06
N ASP A 184 -12.52 17.22 -1.58
CA ASP A 184 -11.95 16.50 -0.44
C ASP A 184 -11.55 15.05 -0.74
N THR A 185 -11.95 14.48 -1.87
CA THR A 185 -11.79 13.07 -2.17
C THR A 185 -11.23 12.85 -3.57
N LEU A 186 -10.26 11.96 -3.71
CA LEU A 186 -9.70 11.48 -4.97
C LEU A 186 -9.89 9.96 -5.06
N LEU A 187 -10.42 9.49 -6.17
CA LEU A 187 -10.60 8.07 -6.45
C LEU A 187 -9.85 7.69 -7.72
N ILE A 188 -9.17 6.56 -7.68
CA ILE A 188 -8.64 5.90 -8.86
C ILE A 188 -9.27 4.52 -9.00
N SER A 189 -9.49 4.09 -10.23
CA SER A 189 -10.03 2.77 -10.51
C SER A 189 -9.53 2.21 -11.83
N GLY A 190 -9.60 0.91 -11.97
CA GLY A 190 -9.20 0.22 -13.18
C GLY A 190 -9.37 -1.28 -13.08
N ARG A 191 -9.12 -1.97 -14.20
CA ARG A 191 -9.09 -3.44 -14.26
C ARG A 191 -7.67 -3.93 -14.02
N LEU A 192 -7.55 -5.02 -13.26
CA LEU A 192 -6.24 -5.56 -12.88
C LEU A 192 -5.51 -6.29 -14.02
N GLY A 193 -6.15 -6.41 -15.18
CA GLY A 193 -5.63 -7.10 -16.35
C GLY A 193 -5.80 -8.63 -16.28
N GLY A 194 -5.84 -9.27 -17.44
CA GLY A 194 -5.94 -10.73 -17.55
C GLY A 194 -7.27 -11.34 -17.10
N GLY A 195 -8.30 -10.53 -16.83
CA GLY A 195 -9.62 -10.97 -16.40
C GLY A 195 -10.56 -9.81 -16.10
N ASP A 196 -11.63 -10.08 -15.38
CA ASP A 196 -12.70 -9.11 -15.05
C ASP A 196 -12.52 -8.45 -13.68
N GLU A 197 -11.49 -8.83 -12.93
CA GLU A 197 -11.19 -8.24 -11.63
C GLU A 197 -10.83 -6.76 -11.78
N SER A 198 -11.48 -5.93 -10.99
CA SER A 198 -11.26 -4.49 -10.93
C SER A 198 -10.95 -4.03 -9.50
N PHE A 199 -10.41 -2.83 -9.38
CA PHE A 199 -10.12 -2.19 -8.10
C PHE A 199 -10.63 -0.75 -8.10
N CYS A 200 -10.86 -0.24 -6.90
CA CYS A 200 -11.01 1.17 -6.61
C CYS A 200 -10.18 1.50 -5.38
N ALA A 201 -9.37 2.53 -5.46
CA ALA A 201 -8.64 3.08 -4.31
C ALA A 201 -9.02 4.54 -4.12
N GLY A 202 -9.15 4.96 -2.86
CA GLY A 202 -9.58 6.29 -2.50
C GLY A 202 -8.66 6.95 -1.50
N MET A 203 -8.48 8.25 -1.66
CA MET A 203 -7.81 9.15 -0.73
C MET A 203 -8.76 10.30 -0.38
N ARG A 204 -8.92 10.58 0.90
CA ARG A 204 -9.75 11.69 1.37
C ARG A 204 -8.98 12.57 2.35
N PHE A 205 -9.09 13.89 2.17
CA PHE A 205 -8.62 14.89 3.11
C PHE A 205 -9.70 15.27 4.10
N VAL A 206 -9.33 15.35 5.37
CA VAL A 206 -10.12 15.92 6.45
C VAL A 206 -9.25 17.00 7.09
N ILE A 207 -9.55 18.25 6.83
CA ILE A 207 -8.80 19.41 7.34
C ILE A 207 -9.52 20.02 8.54
N SER A 208 -8.77 20.59 9.49
CA SER A 208 -9.37 21.27 10.66
C SER A 208 -9.80 22.71 10.32
N ASP A 209 -9.09 23.37 9.43
CA ASP A 209 -9.29 24.75 8.98
C ASP A 209 -8.56 24.96 7.65
N GLY A 210 -8.50 26.21 7.14
CA GLY A 210 -7.88 26.52 5.86
C GLY A 210 -8.78 26.24 4.67
N ALA A 211 -8.19 25.87 3.54
CA ALA A 211 -8.90 25.57 2.29
C ALA A 211 -8.44 24.22 1.71
N GLN A 212 -9.33 23.53 1.01
CA GLN A 212 -8.99 22.32 0.26
C GLN A 212 -9.67 22.32 -1.09
N THR A 213 -9.04 21.68 -2.07
CA THR A 213 -9.58 21.53 -3.43
C THR A 213 -9.02 20.28 -4.12
N GLY A 214 -9.79 19.66 -4.98
CA GLY A 214 -9.34 18.62 -5.91
C GLY A 214 -8.97 19.22 -7.26
N MET A 215 -7.85 18.79 -7.84
CA MET A 215 -7.40 19.25 -9.15
C MET A 215 -6.66 18.13 -9.90
N GLY A 216 -7.26 17.65 -11.00
CA GLY A 216 -6.67 16.55 -11.78
C GLY A 216 -6.52 15.28 -10.94
N GLU A 217 -5.29 14.85 -10.71
CA GLU A 217 -4.93 13.67 -9.89
C GLU A 217 -4.42 14.03 -8.50
N HIS A 218 -4.79 15.25 -8.01
CA HIS A 218 -4.28 15.77 -6.75
C HIS A 218 -5.41 16.27 -5.84
N LEU A 219 -5.20 16.12 -4.53
CA LEU A 219 -5.87 16.89 -3.49
C LEU A 219 -4.89 17.90 -2.92
N LEU A 220 -5.36 19.11 -2.73
CA LEU A 220 -4.58 20.23 -2.20
C LEU A 220 -5.24 20.72 -0.92
N ALA A 221 -4.46 20.97 0.10
CA ALA A 221 -4.88 21.67 1.31
C ALA A 221 -3.92 22.84 1.58
N GLU A 222 -4.45 23.97 1.99
CA GLU A 222 -3.70 25.20 2.22
C GLU A 222 -3.99 25.77 3.60
N HIS A 223 -2.93 26.15 4.31
CA HIS A 223 -2.99 26.86 5.58
C HIS A 223 -3.84 26.15 6.65
N SER A 224 -3.75 24.82 6.74
CA SER A 224 -4.49 24.04 7.73
C SER A 224 -3.64 23.77 8.98
N SER A 225 -4.24 23.89 10.16
CA SER A 225 -3.58 23.55 11.43
C SER A 225 -3.29 22.05 11.53
N SER A 226 -4.15 21.22 10.94
CA SER A 226 -3.92 19.79 10.80
C SER A 226 -4.68 19.21 9.60
N ILE A 227 -4.10 18.18 8.99
CA ILE A 227 -4.70 17.46 7.86
C ILE A 227 -4.69 15.97 8.20
N THR A 228 -5.84 15.32 8.15
CA THR A 228 -5.92 13.86 8.21
C THR A 228 -6.22 13.32 6.83
N VAL A 229 -5.36 12.44 6.35
CA VAL A 229 -5.55 11.73 5.08
C VAL A 229 -6.02 10.33 5.36
N LEU A 230 -7.15 9.95 4.77
CA LEU A 230 -7.74 8.62 4.87
C LEU A 230 -7.54 7.90 3.53
N LEU A 231 -6.96 6.70 3.58
CA LEU A 231 -6.69 5.86 2.41
C LEU A 231 -7.45 4.55 2.56
N THR A 232 -8.17 4.14 1.54
CA THR A 232 -8.87 2.85 1.50
C THR A 232 -8.89 2.27 0.09
N ALA A 233 -9.14 0.98 -0.01
CA ALA A 233 -9.28 0.31 -1.30
C ALA A 233 -10.22 -0.89 -1.20
N ALA A 234 -10.78 -1.25 -2.35
CA ALA A 234 -11.58 -2.44 -2.54
C ALA A 234 -11.34 -3.03 -3.93
N THR A 235 -11.53 -4.33 -4.06
CA THR A 235 -11.54 -5.04 -5.35
C THR A 235 -12.83 -5.82 -5.51
N THR A 236 -13.16 -6.21 -6.73
CA THR A 236 -14.30 -7.08 -7.01
C THR A 236 -14.11 -8.52 -6.54
N PHE A 237 -12.89 -8.92 -6.21
CA PHE A 237 -12.56 -10.28 -5.77
C PHE A 237 -13.39 -10.76 -4.57
N ARG A 238 -13.75 -9.85 -3.66
CA ARG A 238 -14.54 -10.18 -2.45
C ARG A 238 -16.04 -9.93 -2.59
N HIS A 239 -16.47 -9.37 -3.70
CA HIS A 239 -17.89 -9.18 -3.96
C HIS A 239 -18.56 -10.51 -4.32
N LYS A 240 -19.79 -10.74 -3.78
CA LYS A 240 -20.61 -11.89 -4.15
C LYS A 240 -21.07 -11.82 -5.60
N ASN A 241 -21.20 -10.60 -6.11
CA ASN A 241 -21.51 -10.30 -7.49
C ASN A 241 -20.45 -9.31 -8.01
N PRO A 242 -19.43 -9.79 -8.77
CA PRO A 242 -18.36 -8.93 -9.30
C PRO A 242 -18.82 -7.88 -10.31
N GLU A 243 -20.06 -7.94 -10.79
CA GLU A 243 -20.62 -6.98 -11.74
C GLU A 243 -21.34 -5.79 -11.05
N GLU A 244 -21.46 -5.82 -9.74
CA GLU A 244 -21.94 -4.72 -8.90
C GLU A 244 -20.77 -3.88 -8.31
#